data_81c7a2fa0482801289a6c7b64b2bfb1c
#
_entry.id   81c7a2fa0482801289a6c7b64b2bfb1c
#
_cell.length_a   1.000
_cell.length_b   1.000
_cell.length_c   1.000
_cell.angle_alpha   90.00
_cell.angle_beta   90.00
_cell.angle_gamma   90.00
#
_symmetry.space_group_name_H-M   'P 1'
#
loop_
_entity.id
_entity.type
_entity.pdbx_description
1 polymer ?
#
loop_
_entity_poly.entity_id
_entity_poly.type
_entity_poly.pdbx_seq_one_letter_code
_entity_poly.pdbx_strand_id
1 'polypeptide(L)' 'MTEMVVALLMIIGGEIKEARIQTSMSECLKGARVAKRQLKPDGKVKYQCIKSMAELEDNIDGSRSIKKLILD' A
#
# COMPACT_ATOMS: atom_id res chain seq x y z
N MET A 1 15.80 7.32 2.49
CA MET A 1 16.32 5.94 2.29
C MET A 1 15.41 5.22 1.30
N THR A 2 16.00 4.52 0.32
CA THR A 2 15.24 3.82 -0.72
C THR A 2 15.41 2.32 -0.54
N GLU A 3 14.30 1.59 -0.47
CA GLU A 3 14.30 0.15 -0.29
C GLU A 3 13.21 -0.51 -1.13
N MET A 4 13.40 -1.79 -1.44
CA MET A 4 12.35 -2.61 -2.04
C MET A 4 11.35 -2.99 -0.95
N VAL A 5 10.09 -2.66 -1.18
CA VAL A 5 9.02 -2.94 -0.21
C VAL A 5 7.82 -3.59 -0.89
N VAL A 6 7.04 -4.31 -0.10
CA VAL A 6 5.70 -4.74 -0.50
C VAL A 6 4.72 -3.70 0.04
N ALA A 7 3.88 -3.18 -0.81
CA ALA A 7 2.94 -2.14 -0.42
C ALA A 7 1.51 -2.51 -0.80
N LEU A 8 0.59 -2.19 0.10
CA LEU A 8 -0.84 -2.26 -0.16
C LEU A 8 -1.30 -0.87 -0.58
N LEU A 9 -1.80 -0.77 -1.79
CA LEU A 9 -2.29 0.48 -2.35
C LEU A 9 -3.80 0.57 -2.26
N MET A 10 -4.29 1.73 -1.82
CA MET A 10 -5.70 2.07 -1.90
C MET A 10 -5.89 3.05 -3.06
N ILE A 11 -6.62 2.63 -4.07
CA ILE A 11 -6.82 3.39 -5.30
C ILE A 11 -8.28 3.82 -5.39
N ILE A 12 -8.50 5.11 -5.54
CA ILE A 12 -9.85 5.68 -5.66
C ILE A 12 -9.91 6.51 -6.94
N GLY A 13 -10.85 6.16 -7.82
CA GLY A 13 -11.03 6.88 -9.07
C GLY A 13 -9.79 6.87 -9.98
N GLY A 14 -9.00 5.79 -9.92
CA GLY A 14 -7.78 5.65 -10.71
C GLY A 14 -6.54 6.30 -10.10
N GLU A 15 -6.67 6.90 -8.91
CA GLU A 15 -5.54 7.54 -8.21
C GLU A 15 -5.17 6.78 -6.95
N ILE A 16 -3.87 6.68 -6.68
CA ILE A 16 -3.37 6.09 -5.43
C ILE A 16 -3.57 7.10 -4.32
N LYS A 17 -4.46 6.80 -3.38
CA LYS A 17 -4.75 7.67 -2.24
C LYS A 17 -3.96 7.29 -1.00
N GLU A 18 -3.55 6.02 -0.89
CA GLU A 18 -2.81 5.54 0.26
C GLU A 18 -1.91 4.39 -0.15
N ALA A 19 -0.73 4.32 0.47
CA ALA A 19 0.20 3.22 0.29
C ALA A 19 0.75 2.83 1.65
N ARG A 20 0.59 1.56 2.02
CA ARG A 20 1.04 1.03 3.31
C ARG A 20 2.07 -0.07 3.12
N ILE A 21 3.16 0.01 3.87
CA ILE A 21 4.20 -1.02 3.85
C ILE A 21 3.67 -2.28 4.52
N GLN A 22 3.86 -3.42 3.86
CA GLN A 22 3.52 -4.73 4.39
C GLN A 22 4.79 -5.54 4.63
N THR A 23 4.75 -6.48 5.56
CA THR A 23 5.91 -7.31 5.88
C THR A 23 6.22 -8.34 4.80
N SER A 24 5.21 -8.75 4.04
CA SER A 24 5.35 -9.72 2.96
C SER A 24 4.19 -9.60 1.98
N MET A 25 4.34 -10.20 0.81
CA MET A 25 3.25 -10.25 -0.17
C MET A 25 2.06 -11.03 0.37
N SER A 26 2.31 -12.10 1.14
CA SER A 26 1.27 -12.89 1.79
C SER A 26 0.41 -12.03 2.72
N GLU A 27 1.04 -11.22 3.57
CA GLU A 27 0.35 -10.30 4.48
C GLU A 27 -0.40 -9.23 3.71
N CYS A 28 0.17 -8.74 2.62
CA CYS A 28 -0.47 -7.74 1.77
C CYS A 28 -1.76 -8.31 1.16
N LEU A 29 -1.71 -9.48 0.60
CA LEU A 29 -2.88 -10.14 0.00
C LEU A 29 -3.96 -10.42 1.03
N LYS A 30 -3.57 -10.83 2.23
CA LYS A 30 -4.49 -11.07 3.34
C LYS A 30 -5.21 -9.78 3.74
N GLY A 31 -4.46 -8.69 3.90
CA GLY A 31 -5.02 -7.39 4.21
C GLY A 31 -5.94 -6.87 3.11
N ALA A 32 -5.57 -7.09 1.85
CA ALA A 32 -6.38 -6.69 0.71
C ALA A 32 -7.71 -7.43 0.67
N ARG A 33 -7.73 -8.72 1.00
CA ARG A 33 -8.98 -9.51 1.05
C ARG A 33 -9.92 -8.98 2.12
N VAL A 34 -9.39 -8.69 3.31
CA VAL A 34 -10.19 -8.15 4.41
C VAL A 34 -10.76 -6.79 4.02
N ALA A 35 -9.95 -5.92 3.43
CA ALA A 35 -10.39 -4.61 2.96
C ALA A 35 -11.47 -4.71 1.88
N LYS A 36 -11.29 -5.62 0.91
CA LYS A 36 -12.26 -5.82 -0.17
C LYS A 36 -13.62 -6.28 0.34
N ARG A 37 -13.66 -7.05 1.42
CA ARG A 37 -14.93 -7.50 2.02
C ARG A 37 -15.75 -6.35 2.59
N GLN A 38 -15.11 -5.24 2.94
CA GLN A 38 -15.74 -4.07 3.50
C GLN A 38 -16.19 -3.06 2.45
N LEU A 39 -15.85 -3.30 1.17
CA LEU A 39 -16.21 -2.41 0.08
C LEU A 39 -17.65 -2.63 -0.35
N LYS A 40 -18.34 -1.53 -0.68
CA LYS A 40 -19.65 -1.59 -1.30
C LYS A 40 -19.52 -1.97 -2.77
N PRO A 41 -20.47 -2.73 -3.34
CA PRO A 41 -20.38 -3.16 -4.74
C PRO A 41 -20.24 -2.05 -5.76
N ASP A 42 -20.78 -0.87 -5.46
CA ASP A 42 -20.71 0.30 -6.33
C ASP A 42 -19.53 1.23 -6.03
N GLY A 43 -18.68 0.85 -5.07
CA GLY A 43 -17.54 1.66 -4.70
C GLY A 43 -16.46 1.70 -5.77
N LYS A 44 -15.84 2.86 -5.95
CA LYS A 44 -14.73 3.04 -6.89
C LYS A 44 -13.37 2.77 -6.25
N VAL A 45 -13.37 2.19 -5.06
CA VAL A 45 -12.15 1.90 -4.31
C VAL A 45 -11.60 0.55 -4.73
N LYS A 46 -10.31 0.51 -5.02
CA LYS A 46 -9.59 -0.72 -5.35
C LYS A 46 -8.38 -0.87 -4.43
N TYR A 47 -8.05 -2.10 -4.12
CA TYR A 47 -6.84 -2.42 -3.36
C TYR A 47 -5.92 -3.25 -4.24
N GLN A 48 -4.63 -2.94 -4.20
CA GLN A 48 -3.64 -3.64 -4.99
C GLN A 48 -2.37 -3.85 -4.18
N CYS A 49 -1.80 -5.04 -4.27
CA CYS A 49 -0.50 -5.33 -3.68
C CYS A 49 0.56 -5.23 -4.76
N ILE A 50 1.62 -4.49 -4.45
CA ILE A 50 2.76 -4.35 -5.35
C ILE A 50 4.06 -4.59 -4.59
N LYS A 51 5.10 -4.93 -5.34
CA LYS A 51 6.46 -4.97 -4.82
C LYS A 51 7.26 -3.96 -5.64
N SER A 52 7.80 -2.95 -4.98
CA SER A 52 8.44 -1.84 -5.67
C SER A 52 9.49 -1.17 -4.79
N MET A 53 10.40 -0.47 -5.42
CA MET A 53 11.29 0.43 -4.69
C MET A 53 10.48 1.61 -4.16
N ALA A 54 10.80 2.04 -2.96
CA ALA A 54 10.14 3.18 -2.35
C ALA A 54 11.13 4.01 -1.56
N GLU A 55 10.93 5.32 -1.57
CA GLU A 55 11.63 6.22 -0.68
C GLU A 55 10.87 6.25 0.64
N LEU A 56 11.58 5.94 1.72
CA LEU A 56 11.00 5.82 3.05
C LEU A 56 11.41 6.97 3.95
N GLU A 57 10.56 7.27 4.92
CA GLU A 57 10.89 8.21 5.98
C GLU A 57 10.58 7.60 7.33
N ASP A 58 11.41 7.93 8.33
CA ASP A 58 11.21 7.49 9.70
C ASP A 58 10.28 8.45 10.43
N ASN A 59 9.32 7.90 11.15
CA ASN A 59 8.39 8.68 11.95
C ASN A 59 8.90 8.81 13.40
N ILE A 60 8.37 9.77 14.10
CA ILE A 60 8.77 10.07 15.49
C ILE A 60 8.53 8.87 16.41
N ASP A 61 7.50 8.08 16.15
CA ASP A 61 7.14 6.91 16.94
C ASP A 61 7.97 5.66 16.60
N GLY A 62 8.97 5.77 15.73
CA GLY A 62 9.82 4.66 15.33
C GLY A 62 9.29 3.84 14.18
N SER A 63 8.10 4.14 13.68
CA SER A 63 7.57 3.48 12.49
C SER A 63 8.15 4.10 11.21
N ARG A 64 7.96 3.42 10.09
CA ARG A 64 8.41 3.90 8.78
C ARG A 64 7.22 4.00 7.85
N SER A 65 7.20 5.04 7.04
CA SER A 65 6.17 5.22 6.03
C SER A 65 6.78 5.48 4.66
N ILE A 66 5.98 5.27 3.64
CA ILE A 66 6.39 5.51 2.26
C ILE A 66 6.25 7.00 1.97
N LYS A 67 7.39 7.65 1.71
CA LYS A 67 7.40 9.04 1.27
C LYS A 67 7.06 9.13 -0.21
N LYS A 68 7.59 8.20 -1.02
CA LYS A 68 7.37 8.18 -2.45
C LYS A 68 7.57 6.76 -2.99
N LEU A 69 6.66 6.30 -3.83
CA LEU A 69 6.84 5.07 -4.58
C LEU A 69 7.61 5.36 -5.86
N ILE A 70 8.59 4.51 -6.14
CA ILE A 70 9.36 4.59 -7.38
C ILE A 70 8.78 3.54 -8.32
N LEU A 71 7.88 3.96 -9.20
CA LEU A 71 7.22 3.10 -10.16
C LEU A 71 7.85 3.30 -11.54
N ASP A 72 8.26 2.20 -12.13
CA ASP A 72 8.82 2.22 -13.49
C ASP A 72 7.73 2.14 -14.54
#